data_edf6510f7506da1bdc9b23abbc14ff2a
#
_entry.id   edf6510f7506da1bdc9b23abbc14ff2a
#
_cell.length_a   1.000
_cell.length_b   1.000
_cell.length_c   1.000
_cell.angle_alpha   90.00
_cell.angle_beta   90.00
_cell.angle_gamma   90.00
#
_symmetry.space_group_name_H-M   'P 1'
#
loop_
_entity.id
_entity.type
_entity.pdbx_description
1 polymer ?
#
loop_
_entity_poly.entity_id
_entity_poly.type
_entity_poly.pdbx_seq_one_letter_code
_entity_poly.pdbx_strand_id
1 'polypeptide(L)'
;MTREDIIKLPKVELHCHLDGSLSREFVEKRLGRQVGKEELSVSNDCTSLAEYLEKFDLPGQCLQDEEGLEEAGYDVLRSMKQENVIYSEIRFAPLLSETDNMNCNKVIEAVLRGLERGKKEFGIDFGLIVCAMRHHSEEMNWRMIRTAREYLGSGVCAADLAGAEAIYPMSEFKNLFQNTHKIGMPFTIHAGECGSAQNIIDSVEAGARRIGHGIAMRGHSDLIKELAEKGIGIEMCPISNLQTKAVAGPEKYPIREFLNGGLK
;
A
#
# COMPACT_ATOMS: atom_id res chain seq x y z
N MET A 1 11.66 -25.84 -9.84
CA MET A 1 10.83 -24.73 -10.37
C MET A 1 11.77 -23.74 -11.02
N THR A 2 11.64 -23.50 -12.31
CA THR A 2 12.44 -22.54 -13.04
C THR A 2 11.84 -21.13 -12.94
N ARG A 3 12.57 -20.08 -13.36
CA ARG A 3 12.03 -18.73 -13.45
C ARG A 3 10.78 -18.66 -14.38
N GLU A 4 10.80 -19.42 -15.47
CA GLU A 4 9.67 -19.47 -16.41
C GLU A 4 8.42 -20.12 -15.78
N ASP A 5 8.61 -21.15 -14.94
CA ASP A 5 7.50 -21.75 -14.19
C ASP A 5 6.88 -20.74 -13.24
N ILE A 6 7.72 -19.93 -12.54
CA ILE A 6 7.24 -18.89 -11.60
C ILE A 6 6.47 -17.78 -12.33
N ILE A 7 6.95 -17.35 -13.52
CA ILE A 7 6.25 -16.33 -14.32
C ILE A 7 4.85 -16.78 -14.72
N LYS A 8 4.67 -18.08 -15.03
CA LYS A 8 3.38 -18.65 -15.43
C LYS A 8 2.39 -18.84 -14.28
N LEU A 9 2.85 -18.87 -13.03
CA LEU A 9 1.94 -19.01 -11.88
C LEU A 9 1.02 -17.78 -11.79
N PRO A 10 -0.29 -17.99 -11.52
CA PRO A 10 -1.16 -16.87 -11.16
C PRO A 10 -0.71 -16.28 -9.82
N LYS A 11 -0.71 -14.95 -9.74
CA LYS A 11 -0.25 -14.21 -8.55
C LYS A 11 -1.37 -13.33 -8.01
N VAL A 12 -1.29 -13.09 -6.71
CA VAL A 12 -2.13 -12.13 -6.00
C VAL A 12 -1.20 -11.08 -5.40
N GLU A 13 -1.50 -9.80 -5.62
CA GLU A 13 -0.75 -8.68 -5.05
C GLU A 13 -1.64 -7.94 -4.05
N LEU A 14 -1.26 -7.90 -2.78
CA LEU A 14 -2.06 -7.31 -1.71
C LEU A 14 -1.47 -6.00 -1.15
N HIS A 15 -0.28 -5.59 -1.63
CA HIS A 15 0.40 -4.41 -1.11
C HIS A 15 1.08 -3.59 -2.24
N CYS A 16 0.26 -3.00 -3.10
CA CYS A 16 0.73 -2.23 -4.24
C CYS A 16 0.31 -0.76 -4.11
N HIS A 17 1.27 0.15 -3.94
CA HIS A 17 1.02 1.59 -3.97
C HIS A 17 0.90 2.07 -5.41
N LEU A 18 -0.21 2.75 -5.75
CA LEU A 18 -0.46 3.29 -7.10
C LEU A 18 0.67 4.23 -7.54
N ASP A 19 0.99 5.20 -6.69
CA ASP A 19 2.02 6.21 -6.90
C ASP A 19 3.46 5.64 -6.90
N GLY A 20 3.66 4.47 -6.30
CA GLY A 20 4.94 3.73 -6.30
C GLY A 20 5.08 2.69 -7.42
N SER A 21 4.05 2.47 -8.24
CA SER A 21 3.99 1.35 -9.19
C SER A 21 3.65 1.75 -10.62
N LEU A 22 3.68 3.06 -10.91
CA LEU A 22 3.45 3.59 -12.26
C LEU A 22 4.58 3.18 -13.21
N SER A 23 4.22 2.83 -14.45
CA SER A 23 5.23 2.54 -15.45
C SER A 23 6.01 3.80 -15.83
N ARG A 24 7.29 3.61 -16.18
CA ARG A 24 8.12 4.72 -16.67
C ARG A 24 7.48 5.39 -17.89
N GLU A 25 6.90 4.60 -18.81
CA GLU A 25 6.20 5.09 -19.99
C GLU A 25 5.05 6.04 -19.63
N PHE A 26 4.25 5.68 -18.64
CA PHE A 26 3.17 6.53 -18.14
C PHE A 26 3.72 7.86 -17.60
N VAL A 27 4.73 7.80 -16.72
CA VAL A 27 5.31 9.01 -16.10
C VAL A 27 5.95 9.92 -17.16
N GLU A 28 6.71 9.36 -18.12
CA GLU A 28 7.30 10.12 -19.22
C GLU A 28 6.24 10.81 -20.10
N LYS A 29 5.15 10.10 -20.42
CA LYS A 29 4.01 10.65 -21.18
C LYS A 29 3.36 11.82 -20.43
N ARG A 30 3.12 11.69 -19.14
CA ARG A 30 2.47 12.72 -18.29
C ARG A 30 3.36 13.95 -18.10
N LEU A 31 4.66 13.75 -17.91
CA LEU A 31 5.61 14.85 -17.70
C LEU A 31 6.11 15.49 -19.00
N GLY A 32 5.88 14.86 -20.16
CA GLY A 32 6.37 15.33 -21.46
C GLY A 32 7.89 15.31 -21.60
N ARG A 33 8.59 14.48 -20.81
CA ARG A 33 10.05 14.32 -20.84
C ARG A 33 10.47 12.89 -20.53
N GLN A 34 11.70 12.54 -20.88
CA GLN A 34 12.30 11.31 -20.42
C GLN A 34 12.60 11.35 -18.90
N VAL A 35 12.50 10.20 -18.25
CA VAL A 35 12.71 10.00 -16.81
C VAL A 35 13.75 8.92 -16.59
N GLY A 36 14.78 9.22 -15.81
CA GLY A 36 15.80 8.24 -15.42
C GLY A 36 15.25 7.23 -14.41
N LYS A 37 15.83 6.02 -14.40
CA LYS A 37 15.44 5.00 -13.42
C LYS A 37 15.64 5.49 -11.97
N GLU A 38 16.69 6.24 -11.75
CA GLU A 38 17.06 6.83 -10.45
C GLU A 38 16.07 7.88 -9.93
N GLU A 39 15.25 8.44 -10.82
CA GLU A 39 14.18 9.35 -10.43
C GLU A 39 12.96 8.60 -9.85
N LEU A 40 12.72 7.36 -10.30
CA LEU A 40 11.56 6.54 -9.92
C LEU A 40 11.87 5.45 -8.90
N SER A 41 13.13 5.18 -8.63
CA SER A 41 13.51 4.15 -7.67
C SER A 41 14.76 4.53 -6.91
N VAL A 42 14.85 4.07 -5.67
CA VAL A 42 16.05 4.26 -4.86
C VAL A 42 17.22 3.44 -5.38
N SER A 43 18.43 3.93 -5.14
CA SER A 43 19.67 3.18 -5.38
C SER A 43 19.85 2.10 -4.30
N ASN A 44 20.86 1.24 -4.52
CA ASN A 44 21.28 0.27 -3.48
C ASN A 44 21.85 0.93 -2.23
N ASP A 45 22.17 2.23 -2.32
CA ASP A 45 22.74 3.04 -1.22
C ASP A 45 21.67 3.73 -0.38
N CYS A 46 20.39 3.56 -0.69
CA CYS A 46 19.28 4.03 0.14
C CYS A 46 19.45 3.53 1.58
N THR A 47 19.30 4.44 2.54
CA THR A 47 19.60 4.18 3.95
C THR A 47 18.39 4.27 4.87
N SER A 48 17.27 4.79 4.39
CA SER A 48 16.11 5.05 5.23
C SER A 48 14.78 5.02 4.47
N LEU A 49 13.69 4.82 5.23
CA LEU A 49 12.33 4.97 4.70
C LEU A 49 12.08 6.40 4.20
N ALA A 50 12.63 7.42 4.85
CA ALA A 50 12.46 8.81 4.43
C ALA A 50 12.99 9.04 3.00
N GLU A 51 14.21 8.60 2.72
CA GLU A 51 14.81 8.65 1.38
C GLU A 51 14.00 7.84 0.34
N TYR A 52 13.46 6.70 0.77
CA TYR A 52 12.59 5.88 -0.08
C TYR A 52 11.31 6.63 -0.45
N LEU A 53 10.68 7.31 0.50
CA LEU A 53 9.43 8.05 0.30
C LEU A 53 9.59 9.26 -0.66
N GLU A 54 10.77 9.86 -0.78
CA GLU A 54 11.04 10.93 -1.75
C GLU A 54 10.79 10.51 -3.20
N LYS A 55 10.86 9.20 -3.50
CA LYS A 55 10.60 8.68 -4.86
C LYS A 55 9.14 8.71 -5.28
N PHE A 56 8.23 8.98 -4.36
CA PHE A 56 6.81 9.16 -4.64
C PHE A 56 6.46 10.58 -5.14
N ASP A 57 7.35 11.56 -4.94
CA ASP A 57 7.09 12.97 -5.30
C ASP A 57 6.93 13.14 -6.81
N LEU A 58 7.77 12.50 -7.62
CA LEU A 58 7.72 12.63 -9.07
C LEU A 58 6.48 11.94 -9.67
N PRO A 59 6.17 10.66 -9.35
CA PRO A 59 4.92 10.03 -9.74
C PRO A 59 3.68 10.79 -9.24
N GLY A 60 3.73 11.35 -8.03
CA GLY A 60 2.66 12.17 -7.45
C GLY A 60 2.25 13.36 -8.33
N GLN A 61 3.21 13.97 -9.06
CA GLN A 61 2.92 15.06 -10.00
C GLN A 61 2.03 14.60 -11.18
N CYS A 62 2.06 13.31 -11.52
CA CYS A 62 1.22 12.74 -12.58
C CYS A 62 -0.23 12.50 -12.14
N LEU A 63 -0.54 12.61 -10.85
CA LEU A 63 -1.82 12.27 -10.23
C LEU A 63 -2.61 13.50 -9.78
N GLN A 64 -2.39 14.66 -10.40
CA GLN A 64 -2.98 15.94 -9.98
C GLN A 64 -4.22 16.33 -10.79
N ASP A 65 -4.70 15.48 -11.68
CA ASP A 65 -5.95 15.66 -12.45
C ASP A 65 -6.66 14.31 -12.67
N GLU A 66 -7.95 14.39 -13.08
CA GLU A 66 -8.78 13.19 -13.27
C GLU A 66 -8.23 12.27 -14.34
N GLU A 67 -7.66 12.80 -15.44
CA GLU A 67 -7.08 12.00 -16.52
C GLU A 67 -5.87 11.23 -16.02
N GLY A 68 -4.97 11.87 -15.28
CA GLY A 68 -3.78 11.22 -14.70
C GLY A 68 -4.13 10.10 -13.75
N LEU A 69 -5.11 10.32 -12.87
CA LEU A 69 -5.59 9.31 -11.93
C LEU A 69 -6.25 8.12 -12.64
N GLU A 70 -7.08 8.37 -13.66
CA GLU A 70 -7.72 7.31 -14.44
C GLU A 70 -6.68 6.50 -15.23
N GLU A 71 -5.78 7.18 -15.94
CA GLU A 71 -4.71 6.50 -16.68
C GLU A 71 -3.75 5.73 -15.76
N ALA A 72 -3.48 6.23 -14.55
CA ALA A 72 -2.66 5.54 -13.55
C ALA A 72 -3.31 4.23 -13.08
N GLY A 73 -4.62 4.23 -12.78
CA GLY A 73 -5.34 3.02 -12.42
C GLY A 73 -5.32 1.97 -13.53
N TYR A 74 -5.41 2.40 -14.79
CA TYR A 74 -5.28 1.50 -15.93
C TYR A 74 -3.85 0.99 -16.12
N ASP A 75 -2.84 1.87 -16.01
CA ASP A 75 -1.43 1.54 -16.22
C ASP A 75 -0.90 0.51 -15.24
N VAL A 76 -1.29 0.61 -13.96
CA VAL A 76 -0.85 -0.36 -12.94
C VAL A 76 -1.37 -1.77 -13.25
N LEU A 77 -2.62 -1.93 -13.68
CA LEU A 77 -3.16 -3.23 -14.06
C LEU A 77 -2.54 -3.74 -15.38
N ARG A 78 -2.23 -2.85 -16.33
CA ARG A 78 -1.50 -3.20 -17.55
C ARG A 78 -0.13 -3.81 -17.22
N SER A 79 0.59 -3.22 -16.27
CA SER A 79 1.90 -3.71 -15.81
C SER A 79 1.77 -5.06 -15.09
N MET A 80 0.76 -5.22 -14.25
CA MET A 80 0.49 -6.47 -13.52
C MET A 80 0.11 -7.63 -14.44
N LYS A 81 -0.51 -7.35 -15.60
CA LYS A 81 -0.80 -8.38 -16.60
C LYS A 81 0.45 -9.08 -17.10
N GLN A 82 1.56 -8.36 -17.24
CA GLN A 82 2.83 -8.93 -17.69
C GLN A 82 3.43 -9.91 -16.66
N GLU A 83 3.07 -9.75 -15.38
CA GLU A 83 3.51 -10.58 -14.26
C GLU A 83 2.52 -11.73 -13.94
N ASN A 84 1.46 -11.92 -14.74
CA ASN A 84 0.40 -12.91 -14.51
C ASN A 84 -0.31 -12.75 -13.17
N VAL A 85 -0.53 -11.50 -12.74
CA VAL A 85 -1.38 -11.18 -11.59
C VAL A 85 -2.83 -11.38 -11.99
N ILE A 86 -3.63 -12.00 -11.11
CA ILE A 86 -5.07 -12.27 -11.33
C ILE A 86 -5.97 -11.45 -10.40
N TYR A 87 -5.41 -10.97 -9.29
CA TYR A 87 -6.08 -10.09 -8.32
C TYR A 87 -5.06 -9.14 -7.68
N SER A 88 -5.43 -7.89 -7.51
CA SER A 88 -4.59 -6.92 -6.80
C SER A 88 -5.39 -5.97 -5.91
N GLU A 89 -4.82 -5.64 -4.75
CA GLU A 89 -5.28 -4.53 -3.91
C GLU A 89 -4.32 -3.35 -4.09
N ILE A 90 -4.80 -2.34 -4.82
CA ILE A 90 -4.04 -1.13 -5.12
C ILE A 90 -4.37 -0.09 -4.05
N ARG A 91 -3.36 0.55 -3.50
CA ARG A 91 -3.52 1.58 -2.47
C ARG A 91 -2.92 2.92 -2.87
N PHE A 92 -3.54 4.01 -2.41
CA PHE A 92 -3.03 5.37 -2.59
C PHE A 92 -3.67 6.33 -1.57
N ALA A 93 -3.10 7.52 -1.45
CA ALA A 93 -3.60 8.56 -0.54
C ALA A 93 -4.42 9.61 -1.32
N PRO A 94 -5.77 9.55 -1.35
CA PRO A 94 -6.59 10.45 -2.16
C PRO A 94 -6.36 11.93 -1.86
N LEU A 95 -6.07 12.28 -0.60
CA LEU A 95 -5.88 13.68 -0.21
C LEU A 95 -4.64 14.33 -0.82
N LEU A 96 -3.65 13.55 -1.27
CA LEU A 96 -2.47 14.08 -1.95
C LEU A 96 -2.75 14.50 -3.40
N SER A 97 -3.89 14.10 -3.93
CA SER A 97 -4.36 14.46 -5.28
C SER A 97 -5.54 15.44 -5.25
N GLU A 98 -6.02 15.88 -4.07
CA GLU A 98 -7.05 16.90 -3.99
C GLU A 98 -6.54 18.27 -4.49
N THR A 99 -7.36 18.95 -5.28
CA THR A 99 -7.12 20.31 -5.76
C THR A 99 -8.41 21.12 -5.63
N ASP A 100 -8.35 22.42 -5.89
CA ASP A 100 -9.55 23.29 -5.85
C ASP A 100 -10.69 22.78 -6.74
N ASN A 101 -10.37 22.06 -7.83
CA ASN A 101 -11.33 21.54 -8.80
C ASN A 101 -11.64 20.04 -8.65
N MET A 102 -10.92 19.34 -7.79
CA MET A 102 -10.97 17.88 -7.66
C MET A 102 -10.95 17.47 -6.18
N ASN A 103 -12.14 17.23 -5.62
CA ASN A 103 -12.32 16.77 -4.26
C ASN A 103 -12.05 15.25 -4.12
N CYS A 104 -12.03 14.75 -2.91
CA CYS A 104 -11.75 13.33 -2.59
C CYS A 104 -12.65 12.34 -3.35
N ASN A 105 -13.93 12.66 -3.55
CA ASN A 105 -14.85 11.80 -4.32
C ASN A 105 -14.37 11.67 -5.77
N LYS A 106 -14.10 12.78 -6.45
CA LYS A 106 -13.60 12.78 -7.84
C LYS A 106 -12.28 12.04 -7.98
N VAL A 107 -11.38 12.20 -7.00
CA VAL A 107 -10.09 11.51 -6.96
C VAL A 107 -10.30 9.99 -6.91
N ILE A 108 -11.14 9.51 -5.99
CA ILE A 108 -11.45 8.07 -5.86
C ILE A 108 -12.13 7.55 -7.13
N GLU A 109 -13.12 8.26 -7.64
CA GLU A 109 -13.86 7.88 -8.86
C GLU A 109 -12.97 7.80 -10.09
N ALA A 110 -12.01 8.72 -10.25
CA ALA A 110 -11.07 8.70 -11.36
C ALA A 110 -10.20 7.44 -11.34
N VAL A 111 -9.62 7.09 -10.20
CA VAL A 111 -8.83 5.85 -10.06
C VAL A 111 -9.70 4.63 -10.31
N LEU A 112 -10.91 4.58 -9.77
CA LEU A 112 -11.84 3.46 -9.98
C LEU A 112 -12.20 3.29 -11.46
N ARG A 113 -12.42 4.37 -12.23
CA ARG A 113 -12.66 4.28 -13.69
C ARG A 113 -11.49 3.63 -14.41
N GLY A 114 -10.26 4.00 -14.06
CA GLY A 114 -9.04 3.41 -14.65
C GLY A 114 -8.90 1.94 -14.33
N LEU A 115 -9.11 1.56 -13.07
CA LEU A 115 -9.07 0.17 -12.62
C LEU A 115 -10.15 -0.69 -13.28
N GLU A 116 -11.38 -0.18 -13.39
CA GLU A 116 -12.48 -0.88 -14.08
C GLU A 116 -12.20 -1.08 -15.58
N ARG A 117 -11.58 -0.09 -16.23
CA ARG A 117 -11.12 -0.21 -17.62
C ARG A 117 -10.05 -1.30 -17.75
N GLY A 118 -9.04 -1.27 -16.88
CA GLY A 118 -7.99 -2.29 -16.84
C GLY A 118 -8.52 -3.69 -16.53
N LYS A 119 -9.44 -3.82 -15.57
CA LYS A 119 -10.13 -5.09 -15.26
C LYS A 119 -10.81 -5.68 -16.50
N LYS A 120 -11.57 -4.86 -17.23
CA LYS A 120 -12.28 -5.31 -18.45
C LYS A 120 -11.32 -5.79 -19.54
N GLU A 121 -10.17 -5.12 -19.70
CA GLU A 121 -9.22 -5.43 -20.74
C GLU A 121 -8.27 -6.58 -20.40
N PHE A 122 -7.76 -6.61 -19.16
CA PHE A 122 -6.71 -7.55 -18.74
C PHE A 122 -7.23 -8.75 -17.98
N GLY A 123 -8.47 -8.70 -17.48
CA GLY A 123 -9.08 -9.78 -16.69
C GLY A 123 -8.49 -9.91 -15.30
N ILE A 124 -8.02 -8.80 -14.70
CA ILE A 124 -7.49 -8.74 -13.34
C ILE A 124 -8.55 -8.16 -12.43
N ASP A 125 -8.96 -8.91 -11.41
CA ASP A 125 -9.83 -8.38 -10.38
C ASP A 125 -9.03 -7.48 -9.43
N PHE A 126 -9.71 -6.47 -8.86
CA PHE A 126 -9.05 -5.51 -7.97
C PHE A 126 -9.88 -5.13 -6.76
N GLY A 127 -9.19 -4.61 -5.73
CA GLY A 127 -9.73 -3.80 -4.66
C GLY A 127 -8.93 -2.51 -4.54
N LEU A 128 -9.61 -1.37 -4.31
CA LEU A 128 -8.95 -0.11 -4.04
C LEU A 128 -8.89 0.12 -2.53
N ILE A 129 -7.69 0.37 -1.99
CA ILE A 129 -7.45 0.75 -0.61
C ILE A 129 -7.10 2.22 -0.55
N VAL A 130 -7.72 2.98 0.35
CA VAL A 130 -7.44 4.41 0.55
C VAL A 130 -6.56 4.62 1.77
N CYS A 131 -5.45 5.34 1.61
CA CYS A 131 -4.49 5.57 2.68
C CYS A 131 -4.78 6.86 3.44
N ALA A 132 -5.03 6.75 4.74
CA ALA A 132 -4.79 7.83 5.68
C ALA A 132 -3.28 8.05 5.81
N MET A 133 -2.85 9.29 5.95
CA MET A 133 -1.44 9.63 6.03
C MET A 133 -1.06 10.06 7.44
N ARG A 134 0.06 9.52 7.93
CA ARG A 134 0.53 9.77 9.31
C ARG A 134 0.86 11.25 9.58
N HIS A 135 1.17 12.03 8.56
CA HIS A 135 1.44 13.45 8.69
C HIS A 135 0.21 14.36 8.52
N HIS A 136 -0.96 13.78 8.20
CA HIS A 136 -2.22 14.51 8.13
C HIS A 136 -2.90 14.57 9.49
N SER A 137 -3.74 15.61 9.72
CA SER A 137 -4.56 15.69 10.91
C SER A 137 -5.60 14.56 10.97
N GLU A 138 -6.05 14.21 12.20
CA GLU A 138 -7.11 13.22 12.40
C GLU A 138 -8.38 13.62 11.63
N GLU A 139 -8.72 14.91 11.60
CA GLU A 139 -9.90 15.43 10.88
C GLU A 139 -9.82 15.18 9.38
N MET A 140 -8.67 15.48 8.75
CA MET A 140 -8.43 15.22 7.32
C MET A 140 -8.55 13.74 6.99
N ASN A 141 -7.85 12.89 7.74
CA ASN A 141 -7.89 11.45 7.59
C ASN A 141 -9.31 10.90 7.79
N TRP A 142 -10.02 11.38 8.80
CA TRP A 142 -11.40 10.96 9.08
C TRP A 142 -12.37 11.35 7.96
N ARG A 143 -12.26 12.57 7.43
CA ARG A 143 -13.04 13.04 6.28
C ARG A 143 -12.83 12.09 5.08
N MET A 144 -11.59 11.79 4.76
CA MET A 144 -11.22 10.90 3.65
C MET A 144 -11.79 9.48 3.85
N ILE A 145 -11.62 8.88 5.02
CA ILE A 145 -12.13 7.54 5.32
C ILE A 145 -13.66 7.49 5.19
N ARG A 146 -14.37 8.50 5.67
CA ARG A 146 -15.83 8.58 5.52
C ARG A 146 -16.25 8.67 4.06
N THR A 147 -15.57 9.50 3.28
CA THR A 147 -15.82 9.61 1.83
C THR A 147 -15.58 8.25 1.16
N ALA A 148 -14.47 7.60 1.42
CA ALA A 148 -14.15 6.31 0.84
C ALA A 148 -15.13 5.19 1.25
N ARG A 149 -15.71 5.28 2.46
CA ARG A 149 -16.73 4.34 2.94
C ARG A 149 -17.97 4.30 2.05
N GLU A 150 -18.31 5.39 1.35
CA GLU A 150 -19.44 5.44 0.43
C GLU A 150 -19.22 4.55 -0.81
N TYR A 151 -17.96 4.25 -1.14
CA TYR A 151 -17.56 3.40 -2.27
C TYR A 151 -17.26 1.95 -1.85
N LEU A 152 -17.44 1.59 -0.57
CA LEU A 152 -17.19 0.22 -0.10
C LEU A 152 -18.10 -0.77 -0.82
N GLY A 153 -17.50 -1.78 -1.47
CA GLY A 153 -18.19 -2.74 -2.32
C GLY A 153 -18.45 -2.25 -3.76
N SER A 154 -18.11 -0.98 -4.07
CA SER A 154 -18.14 -0.42 -5.42
C SER A 154 -16.72 -0.15 -5.95
N GLY A 155 -15.78 -1.02 -5.59
CA GLY A 155 -14.38 -0.95 -5.97
C GLY A 155 -13.45 -0.64 -4.80
N VAL A 156 -13.83 0.19 -3.84
CA VAL A 156 -13.10 0.36 -2.59
C VAL A 156 -13.34 -0.86 -1.69
N CYS A 157 -12.26 -1.42 -1.13
CA CYS A 157 -12.31 -2.61 -0.26
C CYS A 157 -11.83 -2.34 1.17
N ALA A 158 -10.96 -1.37 1.41
CA ALA A 158 -10.42 -1.08 2.74
C ALA A 158 -9.83 0.34 2.84
N ALA A 159 -9.54 0.76 4.07
CA ALA A 159 -8.64 1.87 4.40
C ALA A 159 -7.26 1.34 4.83
N ASP A 160 -6.28 2.24 4.90
CA ASP A 160 -4.93 1.95 5.38
C ASP A 160 -4.38 3.17 6.14
N LEU A 161 -3.28 2.98 6.87
CA LEU A 161 -2.47 4.05 7.44
C LEU A 161 -1.04 3.93 6.91
N ALA A 162 -0.59 4.92 6.15
CA ALA A 162 0.72 4.95 5.51
C ALA A 162 1.56 6.17 5.92
N GLY A 163 2.85 6.18 5.57
CA GLY A 163 3.78 7.26 5.83
C GLY A 163 4.80 6.94 6.93
N ALA A 164 5.48 7.97 7.44
CA ALA A 164 6.66 7.85 8.31
C ALA A 164 6.34 7.27 9.71
N GLU A 165 6.30 5.94 9.82
CA GLU A 165 5.98 5.21 11.06
C GLU A 165 6.91 5.57 12.23
N ALA A 166 8.20 5.79 11.96
CA ALA A 166 9.16 6.11 12.99
C ALA A 166 8.92 7.47 13.66
N ILE A 167 8.25 8.40 12.95
CA ILE A 167 7.97 9.75 13.46
C ILE A 167 6.60 9.79 14.12
N TYR A 168 5.61 9.09 13.54
CA TYR A 168 4.21 9.10 13.95
C TYR A 168 3.77 7.68 14.32
N PRO A 169 3.88 7.28 15.59
CA PRO A 169 3.55 5.92 16.04
C PRO A 169 2.04 5.65 15.96
N MET A 170 1.67 4.36 15.88
CA MET A 170 0.27 3.94 15.80
C MET A 170 -0.58 4.39 16.98
N SER A 171 0.02 4.61 18.16
CA SER A 171 -0.68 5.10 19.35
C SER A 171 -1.44 6.42 19.13
N GLU A 172 -0.97 7.27 18.21
CA GLU A 172 -1.62 8.54 17.85
C GLU A 172 -2.88 8.34 16.98
N PHE A 173 -3.03 7.18 16.33
CA PHE A 173 -4.10 6.88 15.38
C PHE A 173 -5.13 5.88 15.91
N LYS A 174 -4.99 5.40 17.14
CA LYS A 174 -5.93 4.42 17.74
C LYS A 174 -7.38 4.90 17.66
N ASN A 175 -7.64 6.15 18.04
CA ASN A 175 -8.99 6.73 18.00
C ASN A 175 -9.56 6.76 16.57
N LEU A 176 -8.78 7.20 15.60
CA LEU A 176 -9.16 7.22 14.17
C LEU A 176 -9.60 5.83 13.72
N PHE A 177 -8.79 4.78 13.97
CA PHE A 177 -9.09 3.43 13.48
C PHE A 177 -10.13 2.70 14.29
N GLN A 178 -10.29 2.98 15.58
CA GLN A 178 -11.47 2.52 16.33
C GLN A 178 -12.77 3.10 15.77
N ASN A 179 -12.78 4.37 15.37
CA ASN A 179 -13.93 4.98 14.71
C ASN A 179 -14.15 4.43 13.29
N THR A 180 -13.08 4.15 12.55
CA THR A 180 -13.12 3.46 11.25
C THR A 180 -13.78 2.09 11.37
N HIS A 181 -13.42 1.34 12.40
CA HIS A 181 -14.06 0.05 12.72
C HIS A 181 -15.55 0.20 13.01
N LYS A 182 -15.94 1.20 13.81
CA LYS A 182 -17.36 1.45 14.19
C LYS A 182 -18.26 1.74 13.00
N ILE A 183 -17.74 2.42 11.95
CA ILE A 183 -18.51 2.66 10.72
C ILE A 183 -18.51 1.47 9.76
N GLY A 184 -17.91 0.34 10.15
CA GLY A 184 -17.83 -0.86 9.31
C GLY A 184 -16.95 -0.71 8.07
N MET A 185 -15.91 0.13 8.12
CA MET A 185 -14.89 0.22 7.09
C MET A 185 -13.77 -0.76 7.42
N PRO A 186 -13.51 -1.78 6.58
CA PRO A 186 -12.35 -2.65 6.73
C PRO A 186 -11.05 -1.86 6.60
N PHE A 187 -9.98 -2.31 7.25
CA PHE A 187 -8.68 -1.65 7.12
C PHE A 187 -7.51 -2.60 7.36
N THR A 188 -6.40 -2.28 6.75
CA THR A 188 -5.04 -2.75 7.03
C THR A 188 -4.24 -1.58 7.62
N ILE A 189 -3.05 -1.82 8.15
CA ILE A 189 -2.19 -0.75 8.68
C ILE A 189 -0.73 -1.10 8.40
N HIS A 190 0.02 -0.16 7.79
CA HIS A 190 1.48 -0.26 7.78
C HIS A 190 1.99 -0.19 9.22
N ALA A 191 2.53 -1.28 9.72
CA ALA A 191 3.06 -1.34 11.07
C ALA A 191 4.24 -2.32 11.17
N GLY A 192 5.25 -1.93 11.97
CA GLY A 192 6.44 -2.72 12.15
C GLY A 192 7.39 -2.73 10.96
N GLU A 193 7.31 -1.74 10.09
CA GLU A 193 8.28 -1.50 9.03
C GLU A 193 9.57 -0.85 9.57
N CYS A 194 9.43 0.08 10.52
CA CYS A 194 10.53 0.83 11.12
C CYS A 194 11.03 0.27 12.47
N GLY A 195 10.81 -1.03 12.72
CA GLY A 195 11.37 -1.72 13.89
C GLY A 195 10.54 -1.64 15.18
N SER A 196 9.27 -1.15 15.15
CA SER A 196 8.39 -1.11 16.32
C SER A 196 7.35 -2.22 16.33
N ALA A 197 7.58 -3.26 17.16
CA ALA A 197 6.56 -4.29 17.42
C ALA A 197 5.32 -3.72 18.15
N GLN A 198 5.48 -2.64 18.91
CA GLN A 198 4.37 -1.99 19.60
C GLN A 198 3.34 -1.41 18.62
N ASN A 199 3.78 -0.84 17.47
CA ASN A 199 2.86 -0.36 16.45
C ASN A 199 1.98 -1.49 15.88
N ILE A 200 2.50 -2.71 15.78
CA ILE A 200 1.73 -3.88 15.34
C ILE A 200 0.66 -4.22 16.38
N ILE A 201 1.04 -4.28 17.65
CA ILE A 201 0.13 -4.54 18.78
C ILE A 201 -1.00 -3.49 18.78
N ASP A 202 -0.64 -2.22 18.74
CA ASP A 202 -1.58 -1.10 18.74
C ASP A 202 -2.53 -1.14 17.53
N SER A 203 -2.06 -1.58 16.36
CA SER A 203 -2.88 -1.74 15.16
C SER A 203 -3.92 -2.83 15.32
N VAL A 204 -3.53 -3.98 15.89
CA VAL A 204 -4.45 -5.11 16.13
C VAL A 204 -5.45 -4.75 17.22
N GLU A 205 -5.04 -4.04 18.28
CA GLU A 205 -5.94 -3.51 19.33
C GLU A 205 -6.96 -2.50 18.76
N ALA A 206 -6.57 -1.70 17.75
CA ALA A 206 -7.48 -0.81 17.05
C ALA A 206 -8.48 -1.54 16.14
N GLY A 207 -8.27 -2.84 15.87
CA GLY A 207 -9.17 -3.69 15.10
C GLY A 207 -8.64 -4.15 13.76
N ALA A 208 -7.37 -3.88 13.42
CA ALA A 208 -6.77 -4.36 12.18
C ALA A 208 -6.79 -5.89 12.12
N ARG A 209 -7.18 -6.42 10.95
CA ARG A 209 -7.17 -7.85 10.66
C ARG A 209 -6.01 -8.24 9.74
N ARG A 210 -5.30 -7.25 9.23
CA ARG A 210 -4.16 -7.40 8.35
C ARG A 210 -3.15 -6.28 8.64
N ILE A 211 -1.87 -6.59 8.56
CA ILE A 211 -0.76 -5.69 8.87
C ILE A 211 0.16 -5.64 7.65
N GLY A 212 0.43 -4.45 7.15
CA GLY A 212 1.47 -4.20 6.17
C GLY A 212 2.85 -4.31 6.80
N HIS A 213 3.79 -4.96 6.12
CA HIS A 213 5.16 -5.27 6.53
C HIS A 213 5.29 -6.25 7.71
N GLY A 214 5.00 -5.83 8.93
CA GLY A 214 5.05 -6.69 10.12
C GLY A 214 6.44 -7.19 10.53
N ILE A 215 7.52 -6.76 9.89
CA ILE A 215 8.87 -7.34 10.07
C ILE A 215 9.47 -7.12 11.45
N ALA A 216 8.97 -6.14 12.21
CA ALA A 216 9.39 -5.91 13.59
C ALA A 216 9.01 -7.06 14.55
N MET A 217 8.15 -8.00 14.12
CA MET A 217 7.87 -9.23 14.88
C MET A 217 9.01 -10.25 14.84
N ARG A 218 9.99 -10.09 13.97
CA ARG A 218 11.13 -11.02 13.86
C ARG A 218 11.78 -11.23 15.23
N GLY A 219 11.91 -12.49 15.65
CA GLY A 219 12.45 -12.88 16.97
C GLY A 219 11.46 -12.77 18.14
N HIS A 220 10.22 -12.35 17.91
CA HIS A 220 9.18 -12.24 18.94
C HIS A 220 8.18 -13.40 18.82
N SER A 221 8.61 -14.62 19.17
CA SER A 221 7.83 -15.85 19.00
C SER A 221 6.44 -15.80 19.63
N ASP A 222 6.32 -15.17 20.82
CA ASP A 222 5.05 -15.08 21.53
C ASP A 222 4.07 -14.16 20.80
N LEU A 223 4.54 -13.03 20.27
CA LEU A 223 3.72 -12.12 19.46
C LEU A 223 3.29 -12.80 18.15
N ILE A 224 4.20 -13.48 17.47
CA ILE A 224 3.89 -14.21 16.23
C ILE A 224 2.78 -15.23 16.50
N LYS A 225 2.90 -16.02 17.57
CA LYS A 225 1.88 -17.00 17.95
C LYS A 225 0.55 -16.36 18.30
N GLU A 226 0.54 -15.29 19.08
CA GLU A 226 -0.67 -14.55 19.43
C GLU A 226 -1.42 -14.04 18.19
N LEU A 227 -0.68 -13.43 17.24
CA LEU A 227 -1.29 -12.91 16.02
C LEU A 227 -1.78 -14.03 15.09
N ALA A 228 -1.09 -15.16 15.05
CA ALA A 228 -1.53 -16.34 14.32
C ALA A 228 -2.84 -16.91 14.90
N GLU A 229 -2.94 -17.03 16.24
CA GLU A 229 -4.17 -17.46 16.92
C GLU A 229 -5.35 -16.51 16.68
N LYS A 230 -5.07 -15.19 16.57
CA LYS A 230 -6.07 -14.17 16.21
C LYS A 230 -6.41 -14.17 14.72
N GLY A 231 -5.70 -14.94 13.89
CA GLY A 231 -5.90 -15.01 12.43
C GLY A 231 -5.51 -13.74 11.69
N ILE A 232 -4.54 -12.99 12.21
CA ILE A 232 -4.04 -11.76 11.57
C ILE A 232 -3.22 -12.12 10.33
N GLY A 233 -3.54 -11.49 9.19
CA GLY A 233 -2.77 -11.59 7.95
C GLY A 233 -1.60 -10.61 7.91
N ILE A 234 -0.52 -11.00 7.23
CA ILE A 234 0.67 -10.15 7.07
C ILE A 234 0.95 -9.92 5.58
N GLU A 235 1.00 -8.66 5.18
CA GLU A 235 1.39 -8.24 3.82
C GLU A 235 2.90 -8.02 3.78
N MET A 236 3.65 -9.05 3.42
CA MET A 236 5.11 -8.98 3.41
C MET A 236 5.63 -8.26 2.17
N CYS A 237 6.48 -7.24 2.35
CA CYS A 237 7.03 -6.37 1.31
C CYS A 237 8.56 -6.54 1.19
N PRO A 238 9.07 -7.68 0.64
CA PRO A 238 10.49 -8.00 0.71
C PRO A 238 11.38 -6.98 0.00
N ILE A 239 10.98 -6.49 -1.16
CA ILE A 239 11.79 -5.53 -1.93
C ILE A 239 11.92 -4.21 -1.17
N SER A 240 10.80 -3.63 -0.72
CA SER A 240 10.79 -2.40 0.07
C SER A 240 11.64 -2.55 1.34
N ASN A 241 11.42 -3.61 2.12
CA ASN A 241 12.15 -3.82 3.37
C ASN A 241 13.67 -4.03 3.17
N LEU A 242 14.10 -4.55 2.04
CA LEU A 242 15.52 -4.63 1.68
C LEU A 242 16.07 -3.29 1.22
N GLN A 243 15.30 -2.53 0.45
CA GLN A 243 15.69 -1.20 -0.04
C GLN A 243 15.80 -0.17 1.10
N THR A 244 14.85 -0.17 2.03
CA THR A 244 14.85 0.70 3.21
C THR A 244 15.84 0.26 4.30
N LYS A 245 16.57 -0.86 4.09
CA LYS A 245 17.51 -1.49 5.05
C LYS A 245 16.84 -1.95 6.35
N ALA A 246 15.53 -2.04 6.39
CA ALA A 246 14.81 -2.62 7.52
C ALA A 246 15.18 -4.11 7.72
N VAL A 247 15.59 -4.80 6.64
CA VAL A 247 16.20 -6.13 6.66
C VAL A 247 17.55 -6.09 5.93
N ALA A 248 18.61 -6.63 6.54
CA ALA A 248 19.97 -6.49 6.05
C ALA A 248 20.29 -7.34 4.80
N GLY A 249 19.47 -8.35 4.48
CA GLY A 249 19.66 -9.20 3.32
C GLY A 249 18.53 -10.22 3.15
N PRO A 250 18.35 -10.79 1.94
CA PRO A 250 17.24 -11.71 1.65
C PRO A 250 17.23 -12.95 2.56
N GLU A 251 18.40 -13.42 2.96
CA GLU A 251 18.57 -14.59 3.85
C GLU A 251 18.09 -14.35 5.28
N LYS A 252 17.95 -13.06 5.66
CA LYS A 252 17.45 -12.63 6.98
C LYS A 252 15.97 -12.25 6.95
N TYR A 253 15.33 -12.38 5.79
CA TYR A 253 13.92 -12.03 5.66
C TYR A 253 13.03 -13.05 6.39
N PRO A 254 12.11 -12.63 7.29
CA PRO A 254 11.50 -13.51 8.29
C PRO A 254 10.33 -14.38 7.77
N ILE A 255 10.15 -14.53 6.45
CA ILE A 255 9.00 -15.26 5.88
C ILE A 255 8.85 -16.68 6.42
N ARG A 256 9.96 -17.43 6.58
CA ARG A 256 9.92 -18.80 7.11
C ARG A 256 9.55 -18.83 8.59
N GLU A 257 10.07 -17.87 9.36
CA GLU A 257 9.74 -17.73 10.78
C GLU A 257 8.24 -17.48 10.96
N PHE A 258 7.68 -16.57 10.18
CA PHE A 258 6.26 -16.20 10.24
C PHE A 258 5.35 -17.36 9.82
N LEU A 259 5.66 -18.04 8.72
CA LEU A 259 4.91 -19.21 8.26
C LEU A 259 4.97 -20.37 9.28
N ASN A 260 6.15 -20.64 9.86
CA ASN A 260 6.31 -21.66 10.89
C ASN A 260 5.57 -21.30 12.19
N GLY A 261 5.42 -20.01 12.47
CA GLY A 261 4.62 -19.49 13.59
C GLY A 261 3.12 -19.52 13.35
N GLY A 262 2.66 -19.87 12.13
CA GLY A 262 1.26 -20.01 11.78
C GLY A 262 0.60 -18.73 11.25
N LEU A 263 1.36 -17.66 10.99
CA LEU A 263 0.85 -16.45 10.34
C LEU A 263 0.43 -16.74 8.88
N LYS A 264 -0.51 -15.94 8.41
CA LYS A 264 -1.07 -16.02 7.03
C LYS A 264 -0.56 -14.90 6.15
#